data_8075c527f08f15f7ae1a4125195d3e51
#
_entry.id   8075c527f08f15f7ae1a4125195d3e51
#
_cell.length_a   1.000
_cell.length_b   1.000
_cell.length_c   1.000
_cell.angle_alpha   90.00
_cell.angle_beta   90.00
_cell.angle_gamma   90.00
#
_symmetry.space_group_name_H-M   'P 1'
#
loop_
_entity.id
_entity.type
_entity.pdbx_description
1 polymer ?
#
loop_
_entity_poly.entity_id
_entity_poly.type
_entity_poly.pdbx_seq_one_letter_code
_entity_poly.pdbx_strand_id
1 'polypeptide(L)'
;MNMFGKTLPPLASLLPFEAAARLESFSRAADELHITQAAVSRQIRGLEDNVGVKLFCRRNRAVFLTQEGRELAQVVSQALLSISEKAAALRATPQRNRVVLLCQLCEAFYWLMPRLSSFHQQYPAIEIQVVTSTRPLAEFNDHFDVALQSTRRASGPHALMFSAADEVFPVCSPAYLSAERPLHLSELQPCTFLHHSSEPPHLMEWDSWLQVFGQTLASDARSATFDSYPLMLQAAVEGHGIAMGWRRTASRLIESGALVRPCVESVHLPQALSVYRQQGGGNRPEVMALLAWLEAQLQNQG
;
A
#
# COMPACT_ATOMS: atom_id res chain seq x y z
N MET A 1 21.51 -5.63 -25.51
CA MET A 1 22.76 -5.65 -24.68
C MET A 1 22.36 -6.20 -23.31
N ASN A 2 22.93 -7.31 -22.85
CA ASN A 2 22.50 -7.96 -21.60
C ASN A 2 22.99 -7.11 -20.40
N MET A 3 22.12 -6.28 -19.86
CA MET A 3 22.43 -5.34 -18.78
C MET A 3 22.83 -6.08 -17.48
N PHE A 4 22.24 -7.24 -17.21
CA PHE A 4 22.49 -8.01 -15.99
C PHE A 4 23.78 -8.85 -16.02
N GLY A 5 24.26 -9.27 -17.18
CA GLY A 5 25.39 -10.22 -17.29
C GLY A 5 26.75 -9.67 -16.87
N LYS A 6 26.89 -8.33 -16.69
CA LYS A 6 28.13 -7.67 -16.27
C LYS A 6 28.04 -7.07 -14.85
N THR A 7 26.84 -6.86 -14.33
CA THR A 7 26.59 -6.16 -13.07
C THR A 7 26.15 -7.06 -11.93
N LEU A 8 25.50 -8.21 -12.25
CA LEU A 8 25.11 -9.16 -11.23
C LEU A 8 26.27 -10.05 -10.81
N PRO A 9 26.36 -10.40 -9.52
CA PRO A 9 27.26 -11.42 -9.04
C PRO A 9 26.85 -12.80 -9.58
N PRO A 10 27.73 -13.83 -9.50
CA PRO A 10 27.40 -15.16 -9.97
C PRO A 10 26.14 -15.71 -9.32
N LEU A 11 25.06 -15.90 -10.09
CA LEU A 11 23.76 -16.31 -9.57
C LEU A 11 23.80 -17.63 -8.79
N ALA A 12 24.66 -18.56 -9.21
CA ALA A 12 24.87 -19.84 -8.52
C ALA A 12 25.41 -19.68 -7.09
N SER A 13 26.03 -18.56 -6.78
CA SER A 13 26.58 -18.28 -5.44
C SER A 13 25.55 -17.65 -4.50
N LEU A 14 24.44 -17.09 -5.01
CA LEU A 14 23.47 -16.35 -4.22
C LEU A 14 22.70 -17.25 -3.24
N LEU A 15 22.26 -18.42 -3.69
CA LEU A 15 21.53 -19.36 -2.83
C LEU A 15 22.42 -19.94 -1.71
N PRO A 16 23.66 -20.44 -1.97
CA PRO A 16 24.61 -20.82 -0.92
C PRO A 16 24.97 -19.68 0.04
N PHE A 17 25.05 -18.44 -0.46
CA PHE A 17 25.32 -17.27 0.38
C PHE A 17 24.14 -16.98 1.31
N GLU A 18 22.88 -16.97 0.81
CA GLU A 18 21.68 -16.77 1.62
C GLU A 18 21.59 -17.82 2.73
N ALA A 19 21.68 -19.11 2.39
CA ALA A 19 21.62 -20.18 3.38
C ALA A 19 22.71 -20.08 4.44
N ALA A 20 23.95 -19.76 4.03
CA ALA A 20 25.07 -19.57 4.97
C ALA A 20 24.88 -18.33 5.84
N ALA A 21 24.31 -17.26 5.32
CA ALA A 21 24.01 -16.02 6.04
C ALA A 21 22.94 -16.24 7.12
N ARG A 22 21.84 -16.87 6.75
CA ARG A 22 20.72 -17.16 7.64
C ARG A 22 21.05 -18.18 8.73
N LEU A 23 21.83 -19.22 8.38
CA LEU A 23 22.19 -20.30 9.30
C LEU A 23 23.47 -20.01 10.11
N GLU A 24 24.23 -18.98 9.75
CA GLU A 24 25.55 -18.66 10.33
C GLU A 24 26.50 -19.87 10.35
N SER A 25 26.37 -20.75 9.34
CA SER A 25 27.11 -22.02 9.27
C SER A 25 27.19 -22.55 7.83
N PHE A 26 28.40 -22.73 7.36
CA PHE A 26 28.64 -23.33 6.04
C PHE A 26 28.27 -24.82 5.98
N SER A 27 28.40 -25.55 7.10
CA SER A 27 28.00 -26.95 7.17
C SER A 27 26.47 -27.11 7.13
N ARG A 28 25.74 -26.34 7.93
CA ARG A 28 24.27 -26.36 7.92
C ARG A 28 23.69 -25.89 6.59
N ALA A 29 24.32 -24.90 5.96
CA ALA A 29 23.93 -24.46 4.61
C ALA A 29 24.17 -25.57 3.56
N ALA A 30 25.27 -26.31 3.69
CA ALA A 30 25.55 -27.45 2.83
C ALA A 30 24.53 -28.58 2.99
N ASP A 31 24.17 -28.89 4.23
CA ASP A 31 23.17 -29.92 4.55
C ASP A 31 21.79 -29.52 3.97
N GLU A 32 21.37 -28.26 4.16
CA GLU A 32 20.07 -27.73 3.64
C GLU A 32 20.01 -27.76 2.11
N LEU A 33 21.13 -27.44 1.46
CA LEU A 33 21.19 -27.38 -0.01
C LEU A 33 21.56 -28.73 -0.67
N HIS A 34 21.79 -29.78 0.13
CA HIS A 34 22.24 -31.09 -0.32
C HIS A 34 23.51 -31.06 -1.18
N ILE A 35 24.48 -30.22 -0.78
CA ILE A 35 25.81 -30.10 -1.41
C ILE A 35 26.90 -30.22 -0.36
N THR A 36 28.17 -30.27 -0.80
CA THR A 36 29.30 -30.35 0.15
C THR A 36 29.62 -28.97 0.76
N GLN A 37 30.10 -28.96 2.00
CA GLN A 37 30.59 -27.74 2.65
C GLN A 37 31.73 -27.07 1.86
N ALA A 38 32.56 -27.87 1.16
CA ALA A 38 33.58 -27.36 0.26
C ALA A 38 33.01 -26.63 -0.94
N ALA A 39 31.85 -27.09 -1.47
CA ALA A 39 31.13 -26.40 -2.55
C ALA A 39 30.57 -25.05 -2.06
N VAL A 40 29.90 -25.02 -0.90
CA VAL A 40 29.43 -23.77 -0.29
C VAL A 40 30.57 -22.78 -0.11
N SER A 41 31.69 -23.23 0.50
CA SER A 41 32.87 -22.38 0.73
C SER A 41 33.46 -21.82 -0.57
N ARG A 42 33.45 -22.62 -1.66
CA ARG A 42 33.94 -22.17 -2.98
C ARG A 42 33.02 -21.14 -3.60
N GLN A 43 31.69 -21.35 -3.54
CA GLN A 43 30.70 -20.41 -4.05
C GLN A 43 30.78 -19.07 -3.33
N ILE A 44 30.91 -19.09 -2.01
CA ILE A 44 31.04 -17.87 -1.20
C ILE A 44 32.34 -17.14 -1.50
N ARG A 45 33.46 -17.83 -1.64
CA ARG A 45 34.74 -17.19 -2.06
C ARG A 45 34.61 -16.54 -3.44
N GLY A 46 34.02 -17.24 -4.41
CA GLY A 46 33.79 -16.69 -5.74
C GLY A 46 32.88 -15.46 -5.72
N LEU A 47 31.91 -15.41 -4.81
CA LEU A 47 31.08 -14.23 -4.58
C LEU A 47 31.90 -13.08 -3.98
N GLU A 48 32.67 -13.32 -2.91
CA GLU A 48 33.54 -12.33 -2.28
C GLU A 48 34.58 -11.77 -3.27
N ASP A 49 35.18 -12.64 -4.09
CA ASP A 49 36.15 -12.23 -5.12
C ASP A 49 35.50 -11.37 -6.21
N ASN A 50 34.22 -11.65 -6.56
CA ASN A 50 33.48 -10.87 -7.54
C ASN A 50 33.06 -9.49 -7.01
N VAL A 51 32.57 -9.41 -5.76
CA VAL A 51 32.17 -8.14 -5.15
C VAL A 51 33.34 -7.35 -4.53
N GLY A 52 34.51 -7.98 -4.38
CA GLY A 52 35.74 -7.35 -3.91
C GLY A 52 35.84 -7.13 -2.41
N VAL A 53 34.89 -7.65 -1.62
CA VAL A 53 34.86 -7.50 -0.15
C VAL A 53 34.56 -8.83 0.54
N LYS A 54 35.00 -8.96 1.80
CA LYS A 54 34.64 -10.12 2.63
C LYS A 54 33.24 -9.97 3.18
N LEU A 55 32.41 -10.99 2.95
CA LEU A 55 31.02 -11.06 3.41
C LEU A 55 30.90 -11.84 4.73
N PHE A 56 31.87 -12.70 5.01
CA PHE A 56 31.97 -13.45 6.26
C PHE A 56 33.28 -13.22 6.98
N CYS A 57 33.22 -13.21 8.29
CA CYS A 57 34.41 -13.29 9.17
C CYS A 57 34.31 -14.52 10.10
N ARG A 58 35.46 -15.06 10.47
CA ARG A 58 35.55 -16.20 11.41
C ARG A 58 36.00 -15.71 12.76
N ARG A 59 35.24 -16.03 13.79
CA ARG A 59 35.61 -15.77 15.21
C ARG A 59 35.31 -17.04 16.02
N ASN A 60 36.26 -17.51 16.82
CA ASN A 60 36.09 -18.66 17.74
C ASN A 60 35.47 -19.91 17.09
N ARG A 61 35.92 -20.30 15.88
CA ARG A 61 35.42 -21.42 15.07
C ARG A 61 33.97 -21.23 14.52
N ALA A 62 33.35 -20.08 14.74
CA ALA A 62 32.07 -19.73 14.17
C ALA A 62 32.20 -18.74 12.98
N VAL A 63 31.21 -18.72 12.13
CA VAL A 63 31.13 -17.86 10.95
C VAL A 63 30.09 -16.78 11.22
N PHE A 64 30.46 -15.53 11.02
CA PHE A 64 29.59 -14.37 11.18
C PHE A 64 29.61 -13.52 9.92
N LEU A 65 28.52 -12.82 9.65
CA LEU A 65 28.46 -11.84 8.57
C LEU A 65 29.27 -10.57 8.94
N THR A 66 29.98 -10.02 7.95
CA THR A 66 30.47 -8.65 8.01
C THR A 66 29.30 -7.65 7.89
N GLN A 67 29.56 -6.35 7.97
CA GLN A 67 28.55 -5.33 7.70
C GLN A 67 28.05 -5.44 6.25
N GLU A 68 28.97 -5.53 5.30
CA GLU A 68 28.68 -5.69 3.87
C GLU A 68 27.94 -7.01 3.61
N GLY A 69 28.31 -8.07 4.34
CA GLY A 69 27.60 -9.36 4.28
C GLY A 69 26.14 -9.26 4.72
N ARG A 70 25.83 -8.50 5.78
CA ARG A 70 24.45 -8.28 6.24
C ARG A 70 23.63 -7.50 5.22
N GLU A 71 24.19 -6.43 4.68
CA GLU A 71 23.52 -5.60 3.67
C GLU A 71 23.21 -6.40 2.41
N LEU A 72 24.19 -7.17 1.91
CA LEU A 72 23.96 -8.01 0.74
C LEU A 72 22.98 -9.16 1.04
N ALA A 73 23.05 -9.78 2.25
CA ALA A 73 22.15 -10.87 2.63
C ALA A 73 20.68 -10.41 2.65
N GLN A 74 20.40 -9.21 3.16
CA GLN A 74 19.05 -8.65 3.17
C GLN A 74 18.49 -8.52 1.73
N VAL A 75 19.27 -7.95 0.82
CA VAL A 75 18.85 -7.77 -0.59
C VAL A 75 18.67 -9.12 -1.29
N VAL A 76 19.62 -10.06 -1.11
CA VAL A 76 19.57 -11.38 -1.74
C VAL A 76 18.38 -12.19 -1.23
N SER A 77 18.15 -12.24 0.10
CA SER A 77 17.01 -12.95 0.69
C SER A 77 15.68 -12.42 0.14
N GLN A 78 15.53 -11.10 0.06
CA GLN A 78 14.32 -10.47 -0.46
C GLN A 78 14.10 -10.76 -1.96
N ALA A 79 15.17 -10.74 -2.76
CA ALA A 79 15.11 -11.07 -4.17
C ALA A 79 14.74 -12.54 -4.40
N LEU A 80 15.38 -13.47 -3.67
CA LEU A 80 15.09 -14.92 -3.77
C LEU A 80 13.67 -15.25 -3.31
N LEU A 81 13.19 -14.60 -2.26
CA LEU A 81 11.80 -14.73 -1.79
C LEU A 81 10.81 -14.28 -2.88
N SER A 82 11.02 -13.11 -3.47
CA SER A 82 10.17 -12.58 -4.56
C SER A 82 10.15 -13.51 -5.78
N ILE A 83 11.30 -14.08 -6.15
CA ILE A 83 11.38 -15.06 -7.25
C ILE A 83 10.60 -16.33 -6.88
N SER A 84 10.77 -16.83 -5.66
CA SER A 84 10.08 -18.05 -5.17
C SER A 84 8.57 -17.88 -5.15
N GLU A 85 8.07 -16.76 -4.65
CA GLU A 85 6.64 -16.42 -4.61
C GLU A 85 6.07 -16.33 -6.03
N LYS A 86 6.77 -15.65 -6.95
CA LYS A 86 6.33 -15.56 -8.34
C LYS A 86 6.33 -16.92 -9.04
N ALA A 87 7.35 -17.73 -8.81
CA ALA A 87 7.40 -19.09 -9.35
C ALA A 87 6.30 -19.99 -8.77
N ALA A 88 6.00 -19.86 -7.48
CA ALA A 88 4.87 -20.55 -6.84
C ALA A 88 3.53 -20.12 -7.43
N ALA A 89 3.33 -18.82 -7.65
CA ALA A 89 2.13 -18.27 -8.28
C ALA A 89 1.95 -18.77 -9.72
N LEU A 90 3.04 -18.92 -10.49
CA LEU A 90 3.00 -19.48 -11.86
C LEU A 90 2.72 -20.99 -11.88
N ARG A 91 3.14 -21.73 -10.85
CA ARG A 91 2.86 -23.18 -10.71
C ARG A 91 1.48 -23.45 -10.15
N ALA A 92 0.93 -22.50 -9.40
CA ALA A 92 -0.43 -22.63 -8.88
C ALA A 92 -1.39 -22.72 -10.08
N THR A 93 -2.19 -23.77 -10.12
CA THR A 93 -3.33 -23.85 -11.05
C THR A 93 -4.19 -22.61 -10.77
N PRO A 94 -4.61 -21.83 -11.79
CA PRO A 94 -5.48 -20.68 -11.58
C PRO A 94 -6.66 -21.16 -10.72
N GLN A 95 -6.77 -20.66 -9.49
CA GLN A 95 -7.96 -20.92 -8.69
C GLN A 95 -9.12 -20.30 -9.45
N ARG A 96 -9.88 -21.17 -10.14
CA ARG A 96 -11.13 -20.78 -10.76
C ARG A 96 -11.97 -20.13 -9.65
N ASN A 97 -12.54 -18.99 -9.95
CA ASN A 97 -13.40 -18.22 -9.08
C ASN A 97 -12.72 -17.33 -8.02
N ARG A 98 -11.40 -17.14 -8.03
CA ARG A 98 -10.72 -16.18 -7.15
C ARG A 98 -10.35 -14.91 -7.91
N VAL A 99 -10.57 -13.75 -7.29
CA VAL A 99 -10.19 -12.43 -7.81
C VAL A 99 -9.43 -11.66 -6.74
N VAL A 100 -8.31 -11.04 -7.13
CA VAL A 100 -7.47 -10.22 -6.24
C VAL A 100 -7.77 -8.76 -6.45
N LEU A 101 -8.28 -8.10 -5.42
CA LEU A 101 -8.56 -6.66 -5.38
C LEU A 101 -7.49 -5.94 -4.58
N LEU A 102 -6.70 -5.11 -5.25
CA LEU A 102 -5.72 -4.23 -4.63
C LEU A 102 -6.35 -2.87 -4.34
N CYS A 103 -6.19 -2.35 -3.13
CA CYS A 103 -6.64 -1.00 -2.78
C CYS A 103 -5.78 -0.38 -1.66
N GLN A 104 -6.06 0.86 -1.31
CA GLN A 104 -5.46 1.48 -0.13
C GLN A 104 -6.23 1.03 1.13
N LEU A 105 -5.59 1.12 2.28
CA LEU A 105 -6.19 0.67 3.54
C LEU A 105 -7.46 1.45 3.90
N CYS A 106 -7.51 2.74 3.59
CA CYS A 106 -8.69 3.58 3.85
C CYS A 106 -9.91 3.14 3.04
N GLU A 107 -9.75 2.86 1.74
CA GLU A 107 -10.83 2.35 0.89
C GLU A 107 -11.25 0.95 1.33
N ALA A 108 -10.28 0.07 1.67
CA ALA A 108 -10.59 -1.25 2.19
C ALA A 108 -11.46 -1.16 3.44
N PHE A 109 -11.01 -0.38 4.43
CA PHE A 109 -11.62 -0.36 5.77
C PHE A 109 -12.96 0.37 5.79
N TYR A 110 -13.02 1.59 5.26
CA TYR A 110 -14.21 2.42 5.40
C TYR A 110 -15.25 2.23 4.30
N TRP A 111 -14.81 1.89 3.09
CA TRP A 111 -15.71 1.81 1.94
C TRP A 111 -16.01 0.37 1.50
N LEU A 112 -14.99 -0.48 1.31
CA LEU A 112 -15.15 -1.81 0.74
C LEU A 112 -15.75 -2.80 1.74
N MET A 113 -15.15 -2.93 2.94
CA MET A 113 -15.59 -3.92 3.93
C MET A 113 -17.08 -3.83 4.26
N PRO A 114 -17.67 -2.64 4.46
CA PRO A 114 -19.10 -2.54 4.72
C PRO A 114 -20.00 -3.03 3.59
N ARG A 115 -19.50 -3.11 2.37
CA ARG A 115 -20.25 -3.46 1.14
C ARG A 115 -19.98 -4.87 0.64
N LEU A 116 -18.90 -5.49 1.11
CA LEU A 116 -18.42 -6.78 0.60
C LEU A 116 -19.44 -7.91 0.76
N SER A 117 -20.30 -7.84 1.77
CA SER A 117 -21.40 -8.79 1.95
C SER A 117 -22.38 -8.80 0.76
N SER A 118 -22.65 -7.64 0.14
CA SER A 118 -23.53 -7.57 -1.04
C SER A 118 -22.88 -8.22 -2.26
N PHE A 119 -21.57 -8.14 -2.41
CA PHE A 119 -20.85 -8.86 -3.44
C PHE A 119 -20.96 -10.39 -3.25
N HIS A 120 -20.72 -10.88 -2.04
CA HIS A 120 -20.83 -12.32 -1.75
C HIS A 120 -22.26 -12.86 -1.93
N GLN A 121 -23.27 -12.05 -1.63
CA GLN A 121 -24.66 -12.42 -1.91
C GLN A 121 -24.95 -12.52 -3.40
N GLN A 122 -24.44 -11.59 -4.22
CA GLN A 122 -24.64 -11.55 -5.65
C GLN A 122 -23.80 -12.59 -6.41
N TYR A 123 -22.58 -12.86 -5.92
CA TYR A 123 -21.62 -13.76 -6.54
C TYR A 123 -21.02 -14.76 -5.53
N PRO A 124 -21.83 -15.68 -4.98
CA PRO A 124 -21.42 -16.56 -3.88
C PRO A 124 -20.30 -17.53 -4.26
N ALA A 125 -20.09 -17.77 -5.56
CA ALA A 125 -19.01 -18.65 -6.04
C ALA A 125 -17.67 -17.93 -6.22
N ILE A 126 -17.62 -16.59 -6.08
CA ILE A 126 -16.40 -15.81 -6.31
C ILE A 126 -15.74 -15.49 -4.95
N GLU A 127 -14.51 -15.94 -4.79
CA GLU A 127 -13.66 -15.57 -3.66
C GLU A 127 -12.92 -14.26 -3.96
N ILE A 128 -13.08 -13.23 -3.11
CA ILE A 128 -12.28 -12.02 -3.18
C ILE A 128 -11.12 -12.10 -2.18
N GLN A 129 -9.91 -11.93 -2.68
CA GLN A 129 -8.74 -11.61 -1.87
C GLN A 129 -8.51 -10.11 -1.93
N VAL A 130 -8.62 -9.43 -0.78
CA VAL A 130 -8.28 -8.01 -0.66
C VAL A 130 -6.83 -7.87 -0.23
N VAL A 131 -6.07 -7.12 -1.02
CA VAL A 131 -4.67 -6.78 -0.76
C VAL A 131 -4.58 -5.28 -0.58
N THR A 132 -3.87 -4.81 0.44
CA THR A 132 -3.69 -3.37 0.66
C THR A 132 -2.23 -2.97 0.43
N SER A 133 -2.02 -1.78 -0.15
CA SER A 133 -0.70 -1.20 -0.38
C SER A 133 -0.70 0.30 -0.15
N THR A 134 0.38 0.80 0.43
CA THR A 134 0.69 2.24 0.50
C THR A 134 1.45 2.72 -0.74
N ARG A 135 2.01 1.81 -1.57
CA ARG A 135 2.73 2.14 -2.79
C ARG A 135 1.76 2.47 -3.94
N PRO A 136 2.13 3.38 -4.86
CA PRO A 136 1.38 3.59 -6.09
C PRO A 136 1.32 2.30 -6.92
N LEU A 137 0.27 2.19 -7.74
CA LEU A 137 0.07 1.01 -8.60
C LEU A 137 1.24 0.77 -9.56
N ALA A 138 1.90 1.84 -10.02
CA ALA A 138 3.10 1.76 -10.87
C ALA A 138 4.30 1.07 -10.20
N GLU A 139 4.34 1.03 -8.87
CA GLU A 139 5.42 0.44 -8.07
C GLU A 139 5.02 -0.89 -7.42
N PHE A 140 3.78 -1.31 -7.62
CA PHE A 140 3.28 -2.57 -7.06
C PHE A 140 3.66 -3.73 -7.98
N ASN A 141 4.48 -4.64 -7.48
CA ASN A 141 5.09 -5.72 -8.29
C ASN A 141 4.38 -7.07 -8.17
N ASP A 142 3.46 -7.20 -7.21
CA ASP A 142 2.73 -8.45 -7.02
C ASP A 142 1.50 -8.53 -7.93
N HIS A 143 0.88 -9.72 -7.95
CA HIS A 143 -0.30 -9.96 -8.75
C HIS A 143 -1.53 -9.31 -8.13
N PHE A 144 -2.34 -8.67 -8.97
CA PHE A 144 -3.72 -8.26 -8.69
C PHE A 144 -4.54 -8.40 -9.98
N ASP A 145 -5.84 -8.50 -9.87
CA ASP A 145 -6.75 -8.51 -11.03
C ASP A 145 -7.35 -7.12 -11.25
N VAL A 146 -7.82 -6.51 -10.18
CA VAL A 146 -8.44 -5.17 -10.15
C VAL A 146 -7.78 -4.33 -9.07
N ALA A 147 -7.59 -3.06 -9.33
CA ALA A 147 -7.05 -2.13 -8.34
C ALA A 147 -7.92 -0.88 -8.20
N LEU A 148 -8.05 -0.40 -6.96
CA LEU A 148 -8.61 0.90 -6.60
C LEU A 148 -7.51 1.78 -6.05
N GLN A 149 -7.34 2.98 -6.61
CA GLN A 149 -6.47 4.01 -6.01
C GLN A 149 -6.95 5.42 -6.33
N SER A 150 -6.50 6.39 -5.54
CA SER A 150 -6.68 7.82 -5.86
C SER A 150 -6.16 8.12 -7.27
N THR A 151 -6.94 8.86 -8.05
CA THR A 151 -6.64 9.18 -9.46
C THR A 151 -5.32 9.92 -9.64
N ARG A 152 -4.84 10.63 -8.62
CA ARG A 152 -3.56 11.37 -8.67
C ARG A 152 -2.32 10.49 -8.52
N ARG A 153 -2.48 9.20 -8.19
CA ARG A 153 -1.33 8.29 -8.05
C ARG A 153 -0.94 7.68 -9.39
N ALA A 154 0.36 7.45 -9.56
CA ALA A 154 0.89 6.80 -10.75
C ALA A 154 0.32 5.39 -10.90
N SER A 155 -0.26 5.09 -12.06
CA SER A 155 -0.93 3.82 -12.36
C SER A 155 -0.09 2.84 -13.17
N GLY A 156 1.04 3.30 -13.76
CA GLY A 156 1.85 2.46 -14.64
C GLY A 156 1.09 2.06 -15.92
N PRO A 157 1.36 0.87 -16.46
CA PRO A 157 0.80 0.43 -17.74
C PRO A 157 -0.59 -0.24 -17.61
N HIS A 158 -1.23 -0.14 -16.43
CA HIS A 158 -2.52 -0.79 -16.16
C HIS A 158 -3.68 -0.08 -16.83
N ALA A 159 -4.68 -0.83 -17.28
CA ALA A 159 -5.82 -0.29 -17.99
C ALA A 159 -6.79 0.41 -17.04
N LEU A 160 -7.01 1.71 -17.23
CA LEU A 160 -8.08 2.44 -16.54
C LEU A 160 -9.43 1.93 -17.05
N MET A 161 -10.29 1.47 -16.13
CA MET A 161 -11.62 0.99 -16.44
C MET A 161 -12.64 2.12 -16.32
N PHE A 162 -12.66 2.79 -15.18
CA PHE A 162 -13.48 3.97 -14.92
C PHE A 162 -12.93 4.75 -13.71
N SER A 163 -13.47 5.97 -13.53
CA SER A 163 -13.20 6.81 -12.36
C SER A 163 -14.51 7.22 -11.71
N ALA A 164 -14.45 7.49 -10.41
CA ALA A 164 -15.59 7.95 -9.62
C ALA A 164 -15.27 9.28 -8.93
N ALA A 165 -16.32 10.08 -8.76
CA ALA A 165 -16.26 11.33 -8.03
C ALA A 165 -16.15 11.10 -6.52
N ASP A 166 -15.68 12.10 -5.80
CA ASP A 166 -15.77 12.19 -4.35
C ASP A 166 -15.90 13.65 -3.91
N GLU A 167 -16.20 13.86 -2.65
CA GLU A 167 -16.30 15.18 -2.03
C GLU A 167 -15.39 15.22 -0.80
N VAL A 168 -14.67 16.32 -0.65
CA VAL A 168 -13.71 16.53 0.44
C VAL A 168 -14.18 17.69 1.32
N PHE A 169 -14.26 17.46 2.59
CA PHE A 169 -14.73 18.43 3.60
C PHE A 169 -14.11 18.15 4.97
N PRO A 170 -14.03 19.15 5.85
CA PRO A 170 -13.59 18.96 7.22
C PRO A 170 -14.54 18.07 8.03
N VAL A 171 -13.95 17.26 8.93
CA VAL A 171 -14.70 16.44 9.88
C VAL A 171 -14.03 16.48 11.26
N CYS A 172 -14.82 16.38 12.32
CA CYS A 172 -14.33 16.24 13.70
C CYS A 172 -15.33 15.47 14.56
N SER A 173 -14.91 15.09 15.76
CA SER A 173 -15.81 14.55 16.78
C SER A 173 -16.83 15.63 17.23
N PRO A 174 -18.10 15.28 17.48
CA PRO A 174 -19.08 16.19 18.09
C PRO A 174 -18.61 16.77 19.43
N ALA A 175 -17.81 16.01 20.18
CA ALA A 175 -17.26 16.45 21.46
C ALA A 175 -16.14 17.48 21.31
N TYR A 176 -15.45 17.50 20.16
CA TYR A 176 -14.38 18.46 19.90
C TYR A 176 -14.92 19.87 19.58
N LEU A 177 -15.98 19.94 18.82
CA LEU A 177 -16.65 21.17 18.43
C LEU A 177 -18.16 21.03 18.63
N SER A 178 -18.64 21.42 19.82
CA SER A 178 -20.07 21.53 20.10
C SER A 178 -20.62 22.90 19.61
N ALA A 179 -20.63 23.09 18.29
CA ALA A 179 -21.21 24.29 17.70
C ALA A 179 -22.70 24.03 17.38
N GLU A 180 -23.57 24.94 17.81
CA GLU A 180 -25.02 24.89 17.51
C GLU A 180 -25.32 25.17 16.02
N ARG A 181 -24.35 25.70 15.28
CA ARG A 181 -24.41 25.98 13.83
C ARG A 181 -23.13 25.58 13.14
N PRO A 182 -23.15 25.39 11.81
CA PRO A 182 -21.92 25.27 11.03
C PRO A 182 -21.03 26.51 11.21
N LEU A 183 -19.73 26.30 11.41
CA LEU A 183 -18.73 27.34 11.56
C LEU A 183 -18.37 27.94 10.20
N HIS A 184 -17.96 29.21 10.18
CA HIS A 184 -17.26 29.80 9.05
C HIS A 184 -15.81 29.31 9.01
N LEU A 185 -15.17 29.29 7.84
CA LEU A 185 -13.78 28.81 7.69
C LEU A 185 -12.79 29.55 8.60
N SER A 186 -13.00 30.86 8.80
CA SER A 186 -12.18 31.66 9.72
C SER A 186 -12.29 31.22 11.18
N GLU A 187 -13.39 30.61 11.56
CA GLU A 187 -13.65 30.13 12.93
C GLU A 187 -12.94 28.79 13.20
N LEU A 188 -12.38 28.14 12.18
CA LEU A 188 -11.59 26.93 12.32
C LEU A 188 -10.13 27.20 12.76
N GLN A 189 -9.63 28.44 12.63
CA GLN A 189 -8.24 28.81 12.95
C GLN A 189 -7.75 28.39 14.35
N PRO A 190 -8.54 28.44 15.42
CA PRO A 190 -8.10 28.02 16.76
C PRO A 190 -8.07 26.49 16.94
N CYS A 191 -8.55 25.72 15.98
CA CYS A 191 -8.59 24.26 16.04
C CYS A 191 -7.20 23.64 15.85
N THR A 192 -7.06 22.37 16.23
CA THR A 192 -5.91 21.55 15.88
C THR A 192 -6.19 20.87 14.53
N PHE A 193 -5.32 21.10 13.55
CA PHE A 193 -5.45 20.52 12.22
C PHE A 193 -4.73 19.17 12.17
N LEU A 194 -5.45 18.14 11.78
CA LEU A 194 -4.89 16.80 11.60
C LEU A 194 -4.54 16.64 10.13
N HIS A 195 -3.28 16.34 9.85
CA HIS A 195 -2.73 16.18 8.50
C HIS A 195 -2.43 14.72 8.21
N HIS A 196 -2.72 14.30 6.98
CA HIS A 196 -2.20 13.07 6.43
C HIS A 196 -0.99 13.38 5.54
N SER A 197 0.16 12.79 5.85
CA SER A 197 1.36 12.93 5.05
C SER A 197 1.64 11.67 4.25
N SER A 198 1.76 11.80 2.94
CA SER A 198 2.18 10.71 2.04
C SER A 198 3.14 11.23 0.98
N GLU A 199 4.09 10.40 0.58
CA GLU A 199 5.02 10.72 -0.51
C GLU A 199 4.83 9.72 -1.67
N PRO A 200 4.56 10.23 -2.90
CA PRO A 200 4.15 11.62 -3.20
C PRO A 200 2.75 11.96 -2.68
N PRO A 201 2.43 13.24 -2.43
CA PRO A 201 1.09 13.66 -2.02
C PRO A 201 0.04 13.28 -3.07
N HIS A 202 -1.03 12.61 -2.66
CA HIS A 202 -2.06 12.13 -3.57
C HIS A 202 -3.49 12.45 -3.14
N LEU A 203 -3.67 12.84 -1.88
CA LEU A 203 -4.95 13.31 -1.35
C LEU A 203 -4.98 14.84 -1.32
N MET A 204 -6.18 15.41 -1.25
CA MET A 204 -6.36 16.83 -1.01
C MET A 204 -6.22 17.06 0.50
N GLU A 205 -5.23 17.88 0.87
CA GLU A 205 -4.91 18.27 2.24
C GLU A 205 -5.32 19.72 2.51
N TRP A 206 -5.18 20.16 3.76
CA TRP A 206 -5.64 21.45 4.26
C TRP A 206 -5.22 22.63 3.38
N ASP A 207 -3.95 22.73 3.01
CA ASP A 207 -3.45 23.88 2.23
C ASP A 207 -4.14 23.98 0.88
N SER A 208 -4.22 22.85 0.14
CA SER A 208 -4.86 22.80 -1.16
C SER A 208 -6.38 22.96 -1.09
N TRP A 209 -7.01 22.50 -0.01
CA TRP A 209 -8.43 22.63 0.21
C TRP A 209 -8.81 24.09 0.56
N LEU A 210 -8.12 24.71 1.54
CA LEU A 210 -8.35 26.10 1.93
C LEU A 210 -8.08 27.07 0.79
N GLN A 211 -7.07 26.79 -0.05
CA GLN A 211 -6.74 27.62 -1.22
C GLN A 211 -7.93 27.75 -2.19
N VAL A 212 -8.77 26.71 -2.32
CA VAL A 212 -9.99 26.78 -3.16
C VAL A 212 -10.94 27.88 -2.70
N PHE A 213 -10.95 28.20 -1.39
CA PHE A 213 -11.78 29.23 -0.78
C PHE A 213 -11.03 30.54 -0.52
N GLY A 214 -9.81 30.69 -1.06
CA GLY A 214 -8.98 31.89 -0.86
C GLY A 214 -8.48 32.06 0.58
N GLN A 215 -8.42 30.95 1.34
CA GLN A 215 -7.94 30.92 2.72
C GLN A 215 -6.59 30.18 2.81
N THR A 216 -5.86 30.43 3.90
CA THR A 216 -4.61 29.75 4.23
C THR A 216 -4.57 29.40 5.70
N LEU A 217 -3.83 28.37 6.09
CA LEU A 217 -3.55 28.10 7.49
C LEU A 217 -2.66 29.22 8.06
N ALA A 218 -2.92 29.60 9.32
CA ALA A 218 -2.03 30.47 10.05
C ALA A 218 -0.69 29.75 10.28
N SER A 219 0.42 30.50 10.26
CA SER A 219 1.77 29.94 10.44
C SER A 219 2.00 29.31 11.84
N ASP A 220 1.19 29.68 12.80
CA ASP A 220 1.17 29.20 14.19
C ASP A 220 0.00 28.23 14.48
N ALA A 221 -0.71 27.75 13.42
CA ALA A 221 -1.80 26.81 13.56
C ALA A 221 -1.32 25.50 14.23
N ARG A 222 -2.05 25.07 15.25
CA ARG A 222 -1.78 23.80 15.91
C ARG A 222 -2.03 22.65 14.94
N SER A 223 -1.08 21.73 14.83
CA SER A 223 -1.19 20.60 13.89
C SER A 223 -0.63 19.30 14.47
N ALA A 224 -1.16 18.19 13.99
CA ALA A 224 -0.60 16.86 14.17
C ALA A 224 -0.59 16.12 12.84
N THR A 225 0.49 15.37 12.55
CA THR A 225 0.69 14.72 11.27
C THR A 225 0.71 13.21 11.45
N PHE A 226 0.05 12.50 10.54
CA PHE A 226 -0.07 11.05 10.49
C PHE A 226 0.38 10.54 9.11
N ASP A 227 1.08 9.43 9.07
CA ASP A 227 1.46 8.72 7.84
C ASP A 227 0.37 7.76 7.32
N SER A 228 -0.71 7.62 8.10
CA SER A 228 -1.85 6.75 7.80
C SER A 228 -3.17 7.55 7.89
N TYR A 229 -3.89 7.63 6.77
CA TYR A 229 -5.20 8.28 6.72
C TYR A 229 -6.22 7.66 7.71
N PRO A 230 -6.33 6.31 7.85
CA PRO A 230 -7.18 5.73 8.87
C PRO A 230 -6.84 6.15 10.30
N LEU A 231 -5.55 6.29 10.64
CA LEU A 231 -5.15 6.76 11.97
C LEU A 231 -5.52 8.23 12.17
N MET A 232 -5.31 9.08 11.16
CA MET A 232 -5.73 10.49 11.22
C MET A 232 -7.24 10.61 11.43
N LEU A 233 -8.04 9.83 10.69
CA LEU A 233 -9.49 9.86 10.82
C LEU A 233 -9.95 9.34 12.19
N GLN A 234 -9.30 8.32 12.73
CA GLN A 234 -9.56 7.84 14.09
C GLN A 234 -9.20 8.90 15.14
N ALA A 235 -8.08 9.62 14.97
CA ALA A 235 -7.74 10.73 15.85
C ALA A 235 -8.80 11.83 15.85
N ALA A 236 -9.44 12.10 14.69
CA ALA A 236 -10.57 13.03 14.63
C ALA A 236 -11.80 12.49 15.40
N VAL A 237 -12.10 11.19 15.32
CA VAL A 237 -13.18 10.53 16.11
C VAL A 237 -12.92 10.66 17.61
N GLU A 238 -11.67 10.50 18.05
CA GLU A 238 -11.26 10.61 19.45
C GLU A 238 -11.16 12.08 19.94
N GLY A 239 -11.47 13.06 19.06
CA GLY A 239 -11.50 14.45 19.45
C GLY A 239 -10.14 15.16 19.54
N HIS A 240 -9.11 14.66 18.83
CA HIS A 240 -7.79 15.29 18.82
C HIS A 240 -7.71 16.52 17.92
N GLY A 241 -8.70 16.74 17.04
CA GLY A 241 -8.71 17.86 16.13
C GLY A 241 -9.70 17.71 14.99
N ILE A 242 -9.51 18.52 13.94
CA ILE A 242 -10.27 18.48 12.70
C ILE A 242 -9.42 17.85 11.58
N ALA A 243 -10.01 16.95 10.79
CA ALA A 243 -9.34 16.22 9.70
C ALA A 243 -10.01 16.49 8.36
N MET A 244 -9.30 16.27 7.25
CA MET A 244 -9.91 16.20 5.93
C MET A 244 -10.66 14.87 5.79
N GLY A 245 -11.98 14.95 5.71
CA GLY A 245 -12.86 13.82 5.41
C GLY A 245 -13.13 13.71 3.91
N TRP A 246 -13.04 12.51 3.37
CA TRP A 246 -13.54 12.18 2.05
C TRP A 246 -14.91 11.55 2.22
N ARG A 247 -15.92 11.97 1.46
CA ARG A 247 -17.30 11.47 1.61
C ARG A 247 -17.33 9.95 1.70
N ARG A 248 -16.61 9.28 0.81
CA ARG A 248 -16.56 7.82 0.72
C ARG A 248 -16.10 7.12 1.99
N THR A 249 -15.13 7.71 2.69
CA THR A 249 -14.58 7.15 3.93
C THR A 249 -15.27 7.68 5.19
N ALA A 250 -15.77 8.91 5.15
CA ALA A 250 -16.33 9.58 6.33
C ALA A 250 -17.84 9.40 6.52
N SER A 251 -18.61 9.09 5.45
CA SER A 251 -20.09 9.05 5.51
C SER A 251 -20.63 8.17 6.64
N ARG A 252 -20.11 6.95 6.79
CA ARG A 252 -20.59 6.05 7.86
C ARG A 252 -20.27 6.54 9.26
N LEU A 253 -19.15 7.21 9.44
CA LEU A 253 -18.80 7.82 10.72
C LEU A 253 -19.69 9.03 11.03
N ILE A 254 -20.11 9.76 10.00
CA ILE A 254 -21.08 10.84 10.13
C ILE A 254 -22.49 10.29 10.41
N GLU A 255 -22.92 9.27 9.67
CA GLU A 255 -24.24 8.60 9.87
C GLU A 255 -24.36 7.99 11.27
N SER A 256 -23.26 7.44 11.82
CA SER A 256 -23.23 6.90 13.18
C SER A 256 -23.11 7.97 14.27
N GLY A 257 -22.90 9.24 13.91
CA GLY A 257 -22.67 10.33 14.85
C GLY A 257 -21.26 10.36 15.47
N ALA A 258 -20.34 9.52 15.02
CA ALA A 258 -18.95 9.53 15.49
C ALA A 258 -18.19 10.77 14.99
N LEU A 259 -18.54 11.27 13.80
CA LEU A 259 -18.02 12.49 13.22
C LEU A 259 -19.17 13.43 12.82
N VAL A 260 -18.85 14.72 12.77
CA VAL A 260 -19.71 15.77 12.22
C VAL A 260 -18.92 16.64 11.24
N ARG A 261 -19.62 17.35 10.36
CA ARG A 261 -19.06 18.40 9.50
C ARG A 261 -19.09 19.71 10.26
N PRO A 262 -17.92 20.30 10.62
CA PRO A 262 -17.89 21.56 11.36
C PRO A 262 -18.28 22.77 10.51
N CYS A 263 -18.17 22.71 9.18
CA CYS A 263 -18.52 23.77 8.24
C CYS A 263 -19.26 23.21 7.02
N VAL A 264 -19.86 24.10 6.22
CA VAL A 264 -20.67 23.72 5.04
C VAL A 264 -19.84 23.54 3.80
N GLU A 265 -18.67 24.14 3.77
CA GLU A 265 -17.78 24.14 2.60
C GLU A 265 -17.30 22.73 2.28
N SER A 266 -17.25 22.44 1.00
CA SER A 266 -16.72 21.18 0.46
C SER A 266 -16.15 21.38 -0.94
N VAL A 267 -15.25 20.49 -1.34
CA VAL A 267 -14.69 20.47 -2.69
C VAL A 267 -15.11 19.19 -3.37
N HIS A 268 -15.83 19.34 -4.48
CA HIS A 268 -16.21 18.21 -5.33
C HIS A 268 -15.09 17.89 -6.32
N LEU A 269 -14.68 16.63 -6.35
CA LEU A 269 -13.66 16.10 -7.26
C LEU A 269 -14.31 15.09 -8.20
N PRO A 270 -14.51 15.43 -9.48
CA PRO A 270 -15.25 14.57 -10.43
C PRO A 270 -14.53 13.26 -10.76
N GLN A 271 -13.22 13.20 -10.55
CA GLN A 271 -12.39 12.03 -10.75
C GLN A 271 -11.44 11.88 -9.57
N ALA A 272 -11.92 11.37 -8.46
CA ALA A 272 -11.15 11.25 -7.22
C ALA A 272 -10.55 9.86 -7.05
N LEU A 273 -11.28 8.82 -7.42
CA LEU A 273 -10.90 7.42 -7.31
C LEU A 273 -10.96 6.76 -8.68
N SER A 274 -9.95 5.98 -9.02
CA SER A 274 -9.87 5.26 -10.29
C SER A 274 -9.74 3.77 -10.08
N VAL A 275 -10.41 3.02 -10.95
CA VAL A 275 -10.38 1.55 -10.99
C VAL A 275 -9.60 1.10 -12.20
N TYR A 276 -8.62 0.24 -11.95
CA TYR A 276 -7.70 -0.28 -12.95
C TYR A 276 -7.79 -1.79 -13.04
N ARG A 277 -7.54 -2.32 -14.23
CA ARG A 277 -7.32 -3.74 -14.48
C ARG A 277 -5.84 -3.99 -14.77
N GLN A 278 -5.29 -5.09 -14.24
CA GLN A 278 -3.90 -5.45 -14.49
C GLN A 278 -3.63 -5.61 -15.98
N GLN A 279 -2.49 -5.09 -16.45
CA GLN A 279 -2.04 -5.27 -17.83
C GLN A 279 -1.83 -6.78 -18.12
N GLY A 280 -2.36 -7.23 -19.26
CA GLY A 280 -2.29 -8.66 -19.62
C GLY A 280 -3.28 -9.58 -18.88
N GLY A 281 -4.06 -9.05 -17.93
CA GLY A 281 -5.16 -9.76 -17.28
C GLY A 281 -6.26 -10.08 -18.30
N GLY A 282 -6.64 -11.37 -18.40
CA GLY A 282 -7.72 -11.83 -19.29
C GLY A 282 -9.10 -11.31 -18.88
N ASN A 283 -10.09 -11.43 -19.78
CA ASN A 283 -11.49 -11.17 -19.49
C ASN A 283 -12.14 -12.34 -18.73
N ARG A 284 -11.58 -12.68 -17.58
CA ARG A 284 -12.16 -13.72 -16.71
C ARG A 284 -13.51 -13.26 -16.18
N PRO A 285 -14.53 -14.15 -16.15
CA PRO A 285 -15.88 -13.80 -15.67
C PRO A 285 -15.88 -13.19 -14.26
N GLU A 286 -15.01 -13.69 -13.37
CA GLU A 286 -14.89 -13.22 -11.98
C GLU A 286 -14.38 -11.78 -11.90
N VAL A 287 -13.42 -11.42 -12.76
CA VAL A 287 -12.88 -10.07 -12.86
C VAL A 287 -13.92 -9.10 -13.40
N MET A 288 -14.67 -9.53 -14.43
CA MET A 288 -15.74 -8.72 -15.00
C MET A 288 -16.89 -8.50 -14.01
N ALA A 289 -17.25 -9.54 -13.24
CA ALA A 289 -18.25 -9.44 -12.17
C ALA A 289 -17.83 -8.44 -11.09
N LEU A 290 -16.58 -8.49 -10.65
CA LEU A 290 -16.05 -7.53 -9.66
C LEU A 290 -16.06 -6.09 -10.22
N LEU A 291 -15.62 -5.89 -11.47
CA LEU A 291 -15.62 -4.57 -12.11
C LEU A 291 -17.03 -3.98 -12.20
N ALA A 292 -18.01 -4.77 -12.66
CA ALA A 292 -19.40 -4.34 -12.75
C ALA A 292 -19.99 -3.99 -11.38
N TRP A 293 -19.68 -4.81 -10.36
CA TRP A 293 -20.13 -4.54 -9.00
C TRP A 293 -19.49 -3.27 -8.42
N LEU A 294 -18.18 -3.07 -8.61
CA LEU A 294 -17.48 -1.86 -8.17
C LEU A 294 -18.06 -0.61 -8.85
N GLU A 295 -18.33 -0.67 -10.16
CA GLU A 295 -18.90 0.44 -10.89
C GLU A 295 -20.29 0.81 -10.34
N ALA A 296 -21.16 -0.17 -10.13
CA ALA A 296 -22.48 0.05 -9.55
C ALA A 296 -22.41 0.65 -8.13
N GLN A 297 -21.46 0.18 -7.28
CA GLN A 297 -21.28 0.70 -5.92
C GLN A 297 -20.69 2.12 -5.89
N LEU A 298 -19.85 2.46 -6.87
CA LEU A 298 -19.20 3.77 -6.94
C LEU A 298 -20.09 4.83 -7.58
N GLN A 299 -20.97 4.47 -8.52
CA GLN A 299 -21.93 5.39 -9.17
C GLN A 299 -23.13 5.72 -8.27
N ASN A 300 -23.58 4.79 -7.44
CA ASN A 300 -24.72 4.99 -6.55
C ASN A 300 -24.44 5.94 -5.36
N GLN A 301 -23.29 6.57 -5.30
CA GLN A 301 -22.85 7.48 -4.23
C GLN A 301 -22.61 8.92 -4.70
N GLY A 302 -22.98 9.24 -5.95
CA GLY A 302 -22.94 10.60 -6.54
C GLY A 302 -24.03 11.52 -6.03
#